data_d1889a075ea75ae45262cb031124ebc7
#
_entry.id   d1889a075ea75ae45262cb031124ebc7
#
_cell.length_a   1.000
_cell.length_b   1.000
_cell.length_c   1.000
_cell.angle_alpha   90.00
_cell.angle_beta   90.00
_cell.angle_gamma   90.00
#
_symmetry.space_group_name_H-M   'P 1'
#
loop_
_entity.id
_entity.type
_entity.pdbx_description
1 polymer ?
#
loop_
_entity_poly.entity_id
_entity_poly.type
_entity_poly.pdbx_seq_one_letter_code
_entity_poly.pdbx_strand_id
1 'polypeptide(L)' 'MKRSQYQSYNELPLFLNAQMVADVLGVSASSGYELMREQGFPALKVGSRIVVPRDKFIAWVERESGGGST' A
#
# COMPACT_ATOMS: atom_id res chain seq x y z
N MET A 1 4.59 -16.99 8.81
CA MET A 1 4.61 -15.62 8.33
C MET A 1 4.29 -15.57 6.85
N LYS A 2 3.43 -14.66 6.48
CA LYS A 2 3.02 -14.53 5.10
C LYS A 2 4.08 -13.80 4.28
N ARG A 3 4.40 -14.31 3.14
CA ARG A 3 5.33 -13.66 2.25
C ARG A 3 4.59 -12.82 1.24
N SER A 4 5.15 -11.70 0.90
CA SER A 4 4.60 -10.91 -0.19
C SER A 4 4.85 -11.64 -1.50
N GLN A 5 3.91 -11.56 -2.41
CA GLN A 5 4.07 -12.12 -3.72
C GLN A 5 4.85 -11.21 -4.64
N TYR A 6 5.17 -9.99 -4.22
CA TYR A 6 5.91 -9.03 -5.02
C TYR A 6 7.34 -8.92 -4.48
N GLN A 7 8.30 -8.86 -5.35
CA GLN A 7 9.69 -8.77 -4.95
C GLN A 7 10.29 -7.41 -5.22
N SER A 8 9.65 -6.61 -6.02
CA SER A 8 10.10 -5.25 -6.24
C SER A 8 8.93 -4.37 -6.60
N TYR A 9 9.09 -3.10 -6.41
CA TYR A 9 8.03 -2.14 -6.72
C TYR A 9 7.71 -2.10 -8.21
N ASN A 10 8.67 -2.47 -9.04
CA ASN A 10 8.45 -2.46 -10.48
C ASN A 10 7.44 -3.50 -10.94
N GLU A 11 7.17 -4.48 -10.11
CA GLU A 11 6.18 -5.50 -10.42
C GLU A 11 4.77 -5.04 -10.16
N LEU A 12 4.60 -3.89 -9.54
CA LEU A 12 3.27 -3.41 -9.17
C LEU A 12 2.64 -2.63 -10.31
N PRO A 13 1.33 -2.71 -10.46
CA PRO A 13 0.64 -1.87 -11.45
C PRO A 13 0.65 -0.42 -11.02
N LEU A 14 0.17 0.45 -11.89
CA LEU A 14 0.14 1.88 -11.62
C LEU A 14 -0.76 2.25 -10.44
N PHE A 15 -1.82 1.49 -10.23
CA PHE A 15 -2.73 1.71 -9.10
C PHE A 15 -2.91 0.41 -8.34
N LEU A 16 -2.96 0.49 -7.04
CA LEU A 16 -3.08 -0.68 -6.18
C LEU A 16 -4.40 -0.65 -5.44
N ASN A 17 -5.02 -1.79 -5.28
CA ASN A 17 -6.22 -1.90 -4.43
C ASN A 17 -5.79 -2.40 -3.04
N ALA A 18 -6.75 -2.53 -2.15
CA ALA A 18 -6.45 -2.93 -0.77
C ALA A 18 -5.80 -4.29 -0.67
N GLN A 19 -6.22 -5.22 -1.50
CA GLN A 19 -5.66 -6.56 -1.50
C GLN A 19 -4.18 -6.52 -1.92
N MET A 20 -3.86 -5.73 -2.91
CA MET A 20 -2.51 -5.58 -3.38
C MET A 20 -1.63 -4.94 -2.34
N VAL A 21 -2.13 -3.92 -1.68
CA VAL A 21 -1.41 -3.25 -0.60
C VAL A 21 -1.12 -4.24 0.52
N ALA A 22 -2.10 -5.03 0.89
CA ALA A 22 -1.93 -6.03 1.93
C ALA A 22 -0.89 -7.07 1.53
N ASP A 23 -0.91 -7.49 0.28
CA ASP A 23 0.05 -8.46 -0.23
C ASP A 23 1.47 -7.92 -0.19
N VAL A 24 1.65 -6.69 -0.56
CA VAL A 24 2.96 -6.06 -0.54
C VAL A 24 3.48 -5.95 0.89
N LEU A 25 2.63 -5.57 1.79
CA LEU A 25 3.02 -5.38 3.18
C LEU A 25 3.07 -6.69 3.98
N GLY A 26 2.51 -7.74 3.44
CA GLY A 26 2.48 -9.02 4.13
C GLY A 26 1.50 -9.06 5.29
N VAL A 27 0.40 -8.34 5.17
CA VAL A 27 -0.65 -8.29 6.20
C VAL A 27 -1.95 -8.84 5.66
N SER A 28 -2.93 -9.01 6.51
CA SER A 28 -4.24 -9.49 6.07
C SER A 28 -4.93 -8.48 5.18
N ALA A 29 -5.86 -8.93 4.37
CA ALA A 29 -6.64 -8.05 3.52
C ALA A 29 -7.39 -7.01 4.33
N SER A 30 -7.91 -7.38 5.48
CA SER A 30 -8.63 -6.47 6.35
C SER A 30 -7.69 -5.38 6.86
N SER A 31 -6.47 -5.71 7.23
CA SER A 31 -5.49 -4.72 7.67
C SER A 31 -5.12 -3.78 6.54
N GLY A 32 -4.97 -4.31 5.33
CA GLY A 32 -4.69 -3.48 4.17
C GLY A 32 -5.79 -2.48 3.90
N TYR A 33 -7.03 -2.95 4.00
CA TYR A 33 -8.19 -2.10 3.77
C TYR A 33 -8.27 -0.99 4.82
N GLU A 34 -8.04 -1.33 6.07
CA GLU A 34 -8.08 -0.36 7.14
C GLU A 34 -6.98 0.69 6.97
N LEU A 35 -5.80 0.28 6.56
CA LEU A 35 -4.71 1.19 6.30
C LEU A 35 -5.07 2.18 5.21
N MET A 36 -5.69 1.73 4.16
CA MET A 36 -6.05 2.61 3.05
C MET A 36 -7.13 3.60 3.41
N ARG A 37 -7.82 3.37 4.51
CA ARG A 37 -8.85 4.30 4.98
C ARG A 37 -8.30 5.28 6.00
N GLU A 38 -7.06 5.14 6.40
CA GLU A 38 -6.50 6.04 7.40
C GLU A 38 -6.23 7.41 6.81
N GLN A 39 -6.43 8.42 7.63
CA GLN A 39 -6.11 9.76 7.24
C GLN A 39 -4.61 9.87 7.08
N GLY A 40 -4.13 10.42 6.08
CA GLY A 40 -2.69 10.51 5.82
C GLY A 40 -2.17 9.47 4.85
N PHE A 41 -2.92 8.42 4.60
CA PHE A 41 -2.53 7.46 3.58
C PHE A 41 -2.97 8.04 2.22
N PRO A 42 -2.12 7.99 1.20
CA PRO A 42 -2.40 8.67 -0.08
C PRO A 42 -3.36 7.91 -0.99
N ALA A 43 -4.44 7.42 -0.47
CA ALA A 43 -5.44 6.68 -1.24
C ALA A 43 -6.42 7.61 -1.93
N LEU A 44 -6.96 7.15 -3.03
CA LEU A 44 -8.00 7.84 -3.78
C LEU A 44 -9.26 7.02 -3.75
N LYS A 45 -10.39 7.69 -3.63
CA LYS A 45 -11.68 7.02 -3.73
C LYS A 45 -12.23 7.25 -5.11
N VAL A 46 -12.46 6.18 -5.85
CA VAL A 46 -12.96 6.26 -7.21
C VAL A 46 -14.25 5.46 -7.27
N GLY A 47 -15.38 6.14 -7.28
CA GLY A 47 -16.67 5.48 -7.19
C GLY A 47 -16.76 4.74 -5.88
N SER A 48 -17.02 3.47 -5.90
CA SER A 48 -17.10 2.65 -4.71
C SER A 48 -15.77 1.97 -4.38
N ARG A 49 -14.73 2.26 -5.13
CA ARG A 49 -13.45 1.62 -4.94
C ARG A 49 -12.46 2.57 -4.28
N ILE A 50 -11.49 1.99 -3.59
CA ILE A 50 -10.41 2.77 -3.01
C ILE A 50 -9.10 2.22 -3.59
N VAL A 51 -8.27 3.10 -4.11
CA VAL A 51 -7.01 2.71 -4.74
C VAL A 51 -5.92 3.68 -4.32
N VAL A 52 -4.67 3.30 -4.51
CA VAL A 52 -3.56 4.19 -4.24
C VAL A 52 -2.61 4.16 -5.43
N PRO A 53 -2.15 5.31 -5.93
CA PRO A 53 -1.15 5.30 -6.98
C PRO A 53 0.14 4.64 -6.48
N ARG A 54 0.73 3.83 -7.30
CA ARG A 54 1.95 3.10 -6.92
C ARG A 54 3.04 4.02 -6.39
N ASP A 55 3.29 5.12 -7.07
CA ASP A 55 4.36 6.02 -6.67
C ASP A 55 4.10 6.65 -5.31
N LYS A 56 2.85 6.96 -5.03
CA LYS A 56 2.47 7.54 -3.75
C LYS A 56 2.58 6.50 -2.63
N PHE A 57 2.23 5.27 -2.94
CA PHE A 57 2.35 4.18 -1.99
C PHE A 57 3.82 3.96 -1.63
N ILE A 58 4.70 3.94 -2.62
CA ILE A 58 6.12 3.76 -2.39
C ILE A 58 6.66 4.89 -1.53
N ALA A 59 6.31 6.11 -1.85
CA ALA A 59 6.76 7.26 -1.07
C ALA A 59 6.27 7.19 0.37
N TRP A 60 5.04 6.73 0.55
CA TRP A 60 4.47 6.57 1.89
C TRP A 60 5.25 5.53 2.69
N VAL A 61 5.56 4.39 2.07
CA VAL A 61 6.32 3.34 2.73
C VAL A 61 7.69 3.84 3.16
N GLU A 62 8.34 4.54 2.29
CA GLU A 62 9.67 5.07 2.57
C GLU A 62 9.65 6.09 3.69
N ARG A 63 8.65 6.94 3.69
CA ARG A 63 8.52 7.96 4.73
C ARG A 63 8.22 7.33 6.09
N GLU A 64 7.34 6.32 6.11
CA GLU A 64 6.92 5.71 7.38
C GLU A 64 7.99 4.78 7.94
N SER A 65 8.77 4.17 7.08
CA SER A 65 9.70 3.17 7.56
C SER A 65 11.12 3.68 7.68
N GLY A 66 11.54 4.45 6.70
CA GLY A 66 12.92 4.79 6.67
C GLY A 66 13.26 6.14 7.16
N GLY A 67 12.30 6.96 6.99
CA GLY A 67 12.58 8.31 7.29
C GLY A 67 13.10 8.48 8.64
N GLY A 68 12.60 7.70 9.46
CA GLY A 68 13.00 7.90 10.74
C GLY A 68 14.26 7.30 11.03
N SER A 69 14.58 6.52 10.41
CA SER A 69 15.59 5.91 10.84
C SER A 69 16.66 6.34 10.69
N THR A 70 16.54 6.66 10.63
CA THR A 70 17.60 6.84 10.76
C THR A 70 17.94 6.63 11.08
#